data_cb3693bfdd164cae3094b1872f1b77cb
#
_entry.id   cb3693bfdd164cae3094b1872f1b77cb
#
_cell.length_a   1.000
_cell.length_b   1.000
_cell.length_c   1.000
_cell.angle_alpha   90.00
_cell.angle_beta   90.00
_cell.angle_gamma   90.00
#
_symmetry.space_group_name_H-M   'P 1'
#
loop_
_entity.id
_entity.type
_entity.pdbx_description
1 polymer ?
#
loop_
_entity_poly.entity_id
_entity_poly.type
_entity_poly.pdbx_seq_one_letter_code
_entity_poly.pdbx_strand_id
1 'polypeptide(L)'
;GIVRDKLGRKMSKSLGNSPDPLQLIEQYGADGVRMGLMLAAPAGNDIPFDDALCEQGRNFNNKIWNAFRLVKGWTVDDTIAQPEASAIAVKWFKMQLDKTIAEVDDSFSKYRLSEAMMAVYKLFWDEFSSWYLEMVKPGYQQPIDKATYEATLGFFDALLRLLHPFMPFITEELWQALEPRKEGESLMVAQMPEIAVIDSAYLDAFEIVKEIVGGVRTIRLQKNIPNKDALELQIVGEHNEAFNAVIAKMCNLSSIFKVEEKAAGAVSFLVRTTEYAVPLGNLINVEEELAKLQEELKYQKGFLASVMKKLGNENFVSKAPAKVIEMEKKKQADAESKIKSIEESIAALTK
;
A
#
# COMPACT_ATOMS: atom_id res chain seq x y z
N GLY A 1 2.80 -19.97 -24.31
CA GLY A 1 2.66 -18.96 -25.36
C GLY A 1 3.97 -18.61 -26.03
N ILE A 2 3.91 -17.88 -27.12
CA ILE A 2 5.08 -17.35 -27.84
C ILE A 2 5.38 -15.95 -27.30
N VAL A 3 6.66 -15.62 -27.09
CA VAL A 3 7.06 -14.27 -26.71
C VAL A 3 6.91 -13.33 -27.90
N ARG A 4 6.19 -12.23 -27.70
CA ARG A 4 5.92 -11.18 -28.68
C ARG A 4 6.47 -9.84 -28.22
N ASP A 5 6.82 -8.98 -29.18
CA ASP A 5 7.22 -7.62 -28.88
C ASP A 5 6.01 -6.71 -28.51
N LYS A 6 6.30 -5.47 -28.13
CA LYS A 6 5.27 -4.46 -27.74
C LYS A 6 4.23 -4.17 -28.84
N LEU A 7 4.54 -4.52 -30.11
CA LEU A 7 3.64 -4.38 -31.25
C LEU A 7 2.86 -5.67 -31.55
N GLY A 8 2.99 -6.70 -30.71
CA GLY A 8 2.34 -8.00 -30.88
C GLY A 8 2.98 -8.91 -31.93
N ARG A 9 4.15 -8.55 -32.47
CA ARG A 9 4.86 -9.35 -33.49
C ARG A 9 5.68 -10.44 -32.80
N LYS A 10 5.76 -11.61 -33.45
CA LYS A 10 6.66 -12.68 -32.98
C LYS A 10 8.10 -12.19 -32.97
N MET A 11 8.80 -12.41 -31.86
CA MET A 11 10.23 -12.08 -31.75
C MET A 11 11.08 -12.98 -32.64
N SER A 12 12.02 -12.40 -33.37
CA SER A 12 13.01 -13.11 -34.16
C SER A 12 14.29 -12.31 -34.31
N LYS A 13 15.40 -13.03 -34.47
CA LYS A 13 16.71 -12.41 -34.74
C LYS A 13 16.73 -11.61 -36.02
N SER A 14 16.03 -12.10 -37.07
CA SER A 14 15.95 -11.43 -38.37
C SER A 14 15.19 -10.11 -38.34
N LEU A 15 14.24 -9.93 -37.44
CA LEU A 15 13.53 -8.66 -37.24
C LEU A 15 14.26 -7.71 -36.27
N GLY A 16 15.29 -8.18 -35.58
CA GLY A 16 16.01 -7.37 -34.58
C GLY A 16 15.16 -6.98 -33.36
N ASN A 17 14.02 -7.63 -33.15
CA ASN A 17 13.06 -7.34 -32.08
C ASN A 17 13.14 -8.34 -30.92
N SER A 18 14.17 -9.19 -30.88
CA SER A 18 14.43 -10.13 -29.80
C SER A 18 15.58 -9.58 -28.95
N PRO A 19 15.33 -9.13 -27.71
CA PRO A 19 16.41 -8.68 -26.84
C PRO A 19 17.32 -9.86 -26.51
N ASP A 20 18.61 -9.55 -26.25
CA ASP A 20 19.57 -10.55 -25.76
C ASP A 20 19.26 -10.87 -24.29
N PRO A 21 18.95 -12.13 -23.95
CA PRO A 21 18.69 -12.52 -22.56
C PRO A 21 19.86 -12.23 -21.60
N LEU A 22 21.10 -12.33 -22.07
CA LEU A 22 22.27 -12.06 -21.22
C LEU A 22 22.36 -10.58 -20.87
N GLN A 23 22.08 -9.68 -21.81
CA GLN A 23 22.02 -8.24 -21.54
C GLN A 23 20.89 -7.89 -20.56
N LEU A 24 19.73 -8.52 -20.70
CA LEU A 24 18.62 -8.35 -19.75
C LEU A 24 19.01 -8.82 -18.34
N ILE A 25 19.70 -9.96 -18.24
CA ILE A 25 20.16 -10.50 -16.95
C ILE A 25 21.22 -9.56 -16.33
N GLU A 26 22.12 -9.01 -17.12
CA GLU A 26 23.11 -8.04 -16.64
C GLU A 26 22.44 -6.76 -16.10
N GLN A 27 21.39 -6.29 -16.77
CA GLN A 27 20.70 -5.06 -16.43
C GLN A 27 19.69 -5.22 -15.25
N TYR A 28 18.94 -6.33 -15.21
CA TYR A 28 17.82 -6.51 -14.29
C TYR A 28 18.01 -7.65 -13.29
N GLY A 29 19.08 -8.44 -13.43
CA GLY A 29 19.30 -9.66 -12.68
C GLY A 29 18.46 -10.83 -13.20
N ALA A 30 18.91 -12.05 -12.97
CA ALA A 30 18.23 -13.25 -13.46
C ALA A 30 16.80 -13.37 -12.91
N ASP A 31 16.61 -13.13 -11.61
CA ASP A 31 15.27 -13.17 -10.99
C ASP A 31 14.36 -12.03 -11.48
N GLY A 32 14.92 -10.84 -11.79
CA GLY A 32 14.17 -9.75 -12.37
C GLY A 32 13.61 -10.10 -13.76
N VAL A 33 14.42 -10.72 -14.60
CA VAL A 33 13.99 -11.20 -15.93
C VAL A 33 12.97 -12.33 -15.82
N ARG A 34 13.19 -13.31 -14.93
CA ARG A 34 12.24 -14.42 -14.68
C ARG A 34 10.89 -13.91 -14.24
N MET A 35 10.87 -12.99 -13.27
CA MET A 35 9.64 -12.37 -12.79
C MET A 35 8.94 -11.58 -13.89
N GLY A 36 9.68 -10.78 -14.67
CA GLY A 36 9.12 -10.00 -15.77
C GLY A 36 8.43 -10.87 -16.82
N LEU A 37 9.07 -11.98 -17.22
CA LEU A 37 8.47 -12.95 -18.12
C LEU A 37 7.24 -13.63 -17.53
N MET A 38 7.28 -13.98 -16.24
CA MET A 38 6.17 -14.65 -15.56
C MET A 38 4.95 -13.72 -15.42
N LEU A 39 5.16 -12.45 -15.09
CA LEU A 39 4.08 -11.46 -15.01
C LEU A 39 3.41 -11.21 -16.36
N ALA A 40 4.17 -11.33 -17.46
CA ALA A 40 3.68 -11.17 -18.82
C ALA A 40 3.01 -12.43 -19.39
N ALA A 41 3.00 -13.55 -18.67
CA ALA A 41 2.59 -14.88 -19.17
C ALA A 41 1.18 -15.28 -18.70
N PRO A 42 0.09 -14.69 -19.22
CA PRO A 42 -1.27 -15.11 -18.89
C PRO A 42 -1.51 -16.55 -19.39
N ALA A 43 -2.29 -17.31 -18.65
CA ALA A 43 -2.60 -18.69 -19.00
C ALA A 43 -3.27 -18.78 -20.39
N GLY A 44 -2.72 -19.61 -21.25
CA GLY A 44 -3.28 -19.89 -22.59
C GLY A 44 -2.98 -18.85 -23.69
N ASN A 45 -2.31 -17.75 -23.39
CA ASN A 45 -2.02 -16.69 -24.35
C ASN A 45 -0.51 -16.54 -24.65
N ASP A 46 -0.18 -15.76 -25.68
CA ASP A 46 1.18 -15.34 -25.96
C ASP A 46 1.67 -14.31 -24.92
N ILE A 47 2.99 -14.23 -24.77
CA ILE A 47 3.65 -13.40 -23.77
C ILE A 47 4.03 -12.05 -24.40
N PRO A 48 3.32 -10.95 -24.14
CA PRO A 48 3.73 -9.62 -24.57
C PRO A 48 4.90 -9.15 -23.69
N PHE A 49 6.12 -9.24 -24.21
CA PHE A 49 7.31 -8.88 -23.47
C PHE A 49 7.50 -7.36 -23.44
N ASP A 50 7.73 -6.84 -22.24
CA ASP A 50 8.12 -5.45 -21.98
C ASP A 50 9.25 -5.41 -20.95
N ASP A 51 10.33 -4.72 -21.24
CA ASP A 51 11.49 -4.52 -20.34
C ASP A 51 11.08 -3.89 -19.01
N ALA A 52 10.01 -3.06 -19.00
CA ALA A 52 9.47 -2.48 -17.78
C ALA A 52 9.03 -3.54 -16.74
N LEU A 53 8.62 -4.73 -17.19
CA LEU A 53 8.30 -5.84 -16.29
C LEU A 53 9.56 -6.45 -15.66
N CYS A 54 10.68 -6.49 -16.40
CA CYS A 54 11.97 -6.90 -15.85
C CYS A 54 12.49 -5.88 -14.81
N GLU A 55 12.28 -4.59 -15.08
CA GLU A 55 12.57 -3.53 -14.11
C GLU A 55 11.72 -3.65 -12.84
N GLN A 56 10.44 -3.95 -12.98
CA GLN A 56 9.56 -4.24 -11.84
C GLN A 56 10.11 -5.43 -11.02
N GLY A 57 10.56 -6.49 -11.69
CA GLY A 57 11.20 -7.63 -11.05
C GLY A 57 12.47 -7.27 -10.29
N ARG A 58 13.35 -6.46 -10.88
CA ARG A 58 14.54 -5.93 -10.20
C ARG A 58 14.18 -5.09 -8.97
N ASN A 59 13.18 -4.22 -9.09
CA ASN A 59 12.73 -3.39 -7.99
C ASN A 59 12.13 -4.24 -6.86
N PHE A 60 11.50 -5.36 -7.20
CA PHE A 60 11.00 -6.32 -6.23
C PHE A 60 12.13 -7.05 -5.52
N ASN A 61 13.18 -7.49 -6.22
CA ASN A 61 14.40 -8.02 -5.60
C ASN A 61 14.97 -7.06 -4.57
N ASN A 62 15.09 -5.78 -4.92
CA ASN A 62 15.58 -4.75 -4.01
C ASN A 62 14.66 -4.58 -2.79
N LYS A 63 13.35 -4.70 -2.98
CA LYS A 63 12.37 -4.63 -1.88
C LYS A 63 12.54 -5.79 -0.91
N ILE A 64 12.70 -7.02 -1.43
CA ILE A 64 12.92 -8.23 -0.62
C ILE A 64 14.23 -8.11 0.17
N TRP A 65 15.31 -7.71 -0.50
CA TRP A 65 16.62 -7.52 0.12
C TRP A 65 16.59 -6.47 1.24
N ASN A 66 15.94 -5.34 1.00
CA ASN A 66 15.83 -4.28 2.00
C ASN A 66 14.98 -4.70 3.20
N ALA A 67 13.89 -5.44 2.99
CA ALA A 67 13.08 -6.00 4.07
C ALA A 67 13.90 -7.01 4.90
N PHE A 68 14.69 -7.86 4.24
CA PHE A 68 15.59 -8.79 4.93
C PHE A 68 16.62 -8.05 5.79
N ARG A 69 17.30 -7.04 5.25
CA ARG A 69 18.27 -6.24 5.99
C ARG A 69 17.65 -5.53 7.18
N LEU A 70 16.43 -5.02 7.03
CA LEU A 70 15.69 -4.40 8.11
C LEU A 70 15.48 -5.38 9.27
N VAL A 71 14.91 -6.56 8.97
CA VAL A 71 14.59 -7.58 9.98
C VAL A 71 15.85 -8.12 10.66
N LYS A 72 16.88 -8.46 9.89
CA LYS A 72 18.15 -8.98 10.43
C LYS A 72 18.96 -7.92 11.19
N GLY A 73 18.67 -6.65 10.99
CA GLY A 73 19.29 -5.55 11.72
C GLY A 73 18.65 -5.23 13.07
N TRP A 74 17.53 -5.86 13.43
CA TRP A 74 16.91 -5.64 14.72
C TRP A 74 17.70 -6.31 15.86
N THR A 75 17.80 -5.61 16.97
CA THR A 75 18.32 -6.19 18.23
C THR A 75 17.15 -6.84 18.97
N VAL A 76 17.33 -8.07 19.41
CA VAL A 76 16.28 -8.83 20.12
C VAL A 76 16.53 -8.75 21.61
N ASP A 77 15.47 -8.52 22.39
CA ASP A 77 15.48 -8.59 23.85
C ASP A 77 14.37 -9.56 24.31
N ASP A 78 14.79 -10.67 24.91
CA ASP A 78 13.89 -11.75 25.36
C ASP A 78 13.19 -11.43 26.69
N THR A 79 13.53 -10.30 27.33
CA THR A 79 12.87 -9.81 28.55
C THR A 79 11.65 -8.94 28.24
N ILE A 80 11.51 -8.46 26.99
CA ILE A 80 10.39 -7.63 26.58
C ILE A 80 9.17 -8.51 26.30
N ALA A 81 8.04 -8.21 26.95
CA ALA A 81 6.77 -8.82 26.61
C ALA A 81 6.30 -8.36 25.22
N GLN A 82 5.71 -9.29 24.47
CA GLN A 82 5.17 -8.95 23.14
C GLN A 82 4.15 -7.80 23.24
N PRO A 83 4.37 -6.66 22.55
CA PRO A 83 3.38 -5.58 22.52
C PRO A 83 2.07 -6.03 21.89
N GLU A 84 0.94 -5.53 22.39
CA GLU A 84 -0.40 -5.87 21.85
C GLU A 84 -0.51 -5.60 20.35
N ALA A 85 -0.03 -4.45 19.89
CA ALA A 85 0.00 -4.13 18.46
C ALA A 85 0.77 -5.16 17.63
N SER A 86 1.88 -5.69 18.16
CA SER A 86 2.68 -6.71 17.51
C SER A 86 1.96 -8.07 17.50
N ALA A 87 1.30 -8.44 18.60
CA ALA A 87 0.52 -9.69 18.66
C ALA A 87 -0.64 -9.67 17.65
N ILE A 88 -1.36 -8.55 17.54
CA ILE A 88 -2.41 -8.35 16.54
C ILE A 88 -1.84 -8.45 15.12
N ALA A 89 -0.71 -7.81 14.84
CA ALA A 89 -0.05 -7.82 13.55
C ALA A 89 0.40 -9.24 13.14
N VAL A 90 0.99 -9.99 14.08
CA VAL A 90 1.41 -11.39 13.87
C VAL A 90 0.22 -12.26 13.52
N LYS A 91 -0.88 -12.15 14.30
CA LYS A 91 -2.12 -12.89 14.04
C LYS A 91 -2.70 -12.53 12.67
N TRP A 92 -2.80 -11.27 12.35
CA TRP A 92 -3.32 -10.80 11.07
C TRP A 92 -2.49 -11.28 9.89
N PHE A 93 -1.16 -11.11 9.94
CA PHE A 93 -0.32 -11.51 8.82
C PHE A 93 -0.28 -13.01 8.61
N LYS A 94 -0.35 -13.81 9.69
CA LYS A 94 -0.48 -15.26 9.59
C LYS A 94 -1.72 -15.67 8.77
N MET A 95 -2.86 -15.01 8.99
CA MET A 95 -4.09 -15.27 8.25
C MET A 95 -4.00 -14.81 6.79
N GLN A 96 -3.35 -13.67 6.51
CA GLN A 96 -3.08 -13.22 5.15
C GLN A 96 -2.16 -14.19 4.40
N LEU A 97 -1.14 -14.68 5.07
CA LEU A 97 -0.24 -15.69 4.52
C LEU A 97 -1.00 -16.98 4.19
N ASP A 98 -1.78 -17.52 5.11
CA ASP A 98 -2.57 -18.75 4.90
C ASP A 98 -3.58 -18.60 3.74
N LYS A 99 -4.25 -17.44 3.66
CA LYS A 99 -5.14 -17.12 2.55
C LYS A 99 -4.38 -17.12 1.21
N THR A 100 -3.21 -16.50 1.16
CA THR A 100 -2.41 -16.44 -0.06
C THR A 100 -1.84 -17.81 -0.43
N ILE A 101 -1.44 -18.65 0.53
CA ILE A 101 -1.01 -20.02 0.25
C ILE A 101 -2.15 -20.79 -0.45
N ALA A 102 -3.39 -20.68 0.03
CA ALA A 102 -4.55 -21.29 -0.61
C ALA A 102 -4.79 -20.78 -2.05
N GLU A 103 -4.63 -19.47 -2.29
CA GLU A 103 -4.74 -18.88 -3.63
C GLU A 103 -3.64 -19.38 -4.56
N VAL A 104 -2.41 -19.51 -4.06
CA VAL A 104 -1.27 -20.04 -4.81
C VAL A 104 -1.49 -21.51 -5.17
N ASP A 105 -1.92 -22.34 -4.23
CA ASP A 105 -2.20 -23.75 -4.46
C ASP A 105 -3.30 -23.96 -5.52
N ASP A 106 -4.41 -23.22 -5.40
CA ASP A 106 -5.47 -23.20 -6.42
C ASP A 106 -4.95 -22.76 -7.80
N SER A 107 -4.12 -21.73 -7.84
CA SER A 107 -3.53 -21.23 -9.09
C SER A 107 -2.56 -22.23 -9.71
N PHE A 108 -1.72 -22.89 -8.90
CA PHE A 108 -0.82 -23.95 -9.39
C PHE A 108 -1.61 -25.15 -9.92
N SER A 109 -2.67 -25.58 -9.24
CA SER A 109 -3.52 -26.68 -9.69
C SER A 109 -4.16 -26.42 -11.05
N LYS A 110 -4.36 -25.14 -11.40
CA LYS A 110 -4.93 -24.65 -12.66
C LYS A 110 -3.88 -24.20 -13.67
N TYR A 111 -2.60 -24.38 -13.40
CA TYR A 111 -1.47 -23.90 -14.23
C TYR A 111 -1.46 -22.39 -14.47
N ARG A 112 -2.00 -21.59 -13.54
CA ARG A 112 -2.08 -20.13 -13.61
C ARG A 112 -0.91 -19.48 -12.90
N LEU A 113 0.30 -19.70 -13.43
CA LEU A 113 1.55 -19.31 -12.74
C LEU A 113 1.70 -17.80 -12.57
N SER A 114 1.18 -16.98 -13.50
CA SER A 114 1.19 -15.53 -13.38
C SER A 114 0.32 -15.04 -12.22
N GLU A 115 -0.85 -15.68 -12.03
CA GLU A 115 -1.76 -15.36 -10.93
C GLU A 115 -1.13 -15.74 -9.59
N ALA A 116 -0.52 -16.93 -9.50
CA ALA A 116 0.22 -17.36 -8.32
C ALA A 116 1.35 -16.38 -7.97
N MET A 117 2.19 -16.02 -8.95
CA MET A 117 3.26 -15.03 -8.74
C MET A 117 2.73 -13.68 -8.28
N MET A 118 1.65 -13.19 -8.88
CA MET A 118 1.03 -11.91 -8.52
C MET A 118 0.46 -11.93 -7.10
N ALA A 119 -0.13 -13.06 -6.66
CA ALA A 119 -0.62 -13.21 -5.29
C ALA A 119 0.52 -13.09 -4.27
N VAL A 120 1.64 -13.79 -4.50
CA VAL A 120 2.82 -13.71 -3.62
C VAL A 120 3.48 -12.33 -3.67
N TYR A 121 3.55 -11.70 -4.86
CA TYR A 121 4.05 -10.34 -5.02
C TYR A 121 3.26 -9.34 -4.15
N LYS A 122 1.92 -9.37 -4.23
CA LYS A 122 1.05 -8.51 -3.42
C LYS A 122 1.19 -8.79 -1.94
N LEU A 123 1.22 -10.07 -1.55
CA LEU A 123 1.41 -10.44 -0.15
C LEU A 123 2.72 -9.86 0.40
N PHE A 124 3.81 -9.96 -0.35
CA PHE A 124 5.10 -9.44 0.10
C PHE A 124 5.16 -7.91 0.07
N TRP A 125 4.74 -7.30 -1.05
CA TRP A 125 4.88 -5.86 -1.24
C TRP A 125 3.90 -5.07 -0.38
N ASP A 126 2.62 -5.41 -0.48
CA ASP A 126 1.56 -4.64 0.16
C ASP A 126 1.38 -5.06 1.63
N GLU A 127 1.19 -6.36 1.89
CA GLU A 127 0.80 -6.80 3.23
C GLU A 127 2.00 -6.96 4.17
N PHE A 128 3.07 -7.63 3.73
CA PHE A 128 4.25 -7.84 4.57
C PHE A 128 5.06 -6.56 4.76
N SER A 129 5.51 -5.94 3.64
CA SER A 129 6.41 -4.79 3.73
C SER A 129 5.71 -3.51 4.14
N SER A 130 4.51 -3.23 3.59
CA SER A 130 3.86 -1.93 3.80
C SER A 130 2.98 -1.88 5.04
N TRP A 131 2.53 -3.04 5.53
CA TRP A 131 1.71 -3.12 6.74
C TRP A 131 2.37 -3.87 7.88
N TYR A 132 2.67 -5.17 7.71
CA TYR A 132 3.18 -5.99 8.80
C TYR A 132 4.46 -5.42 9.40
N LEU A 133 5.48 -5.18 8.59
CA LEU A 133 6.76 -4.65 9.08
C LEU A 133 6.60 -3.28 9.75
N GLU A 134 5.72 -2.41 9.25
CA GLU A 134 5.44 -1.11 9.87
C GLU A 134 4.76 -1.26 11.24
N MET A 135 3.88 -2.25 11.39
CA MET A 135 3.21 -2.53 12.66
C MET A 135 4.15 -3.10 13.71
N VAL A 136 5.11 -3.95 13.31
CA VAL A 136 5.97 -4.65 14.27
C VAL A 136 7.33 -4.00 14.49
N LYS A 137 7.82 -3.18 13.54
CA LYS A 137 9.14 -2.57 13.68
C LYS A 137 9.29 -1.84 15.02
N PRO A 138 10.42 -2.05 15.73
CA PRO A 138 10.70 -1.34 16.97
C PRO A 138 10.92 0.16 16.70
N GLY A 139 10.83 0.95 17.75
CA GLY A 139 11.25 2.36 17.71
C GLY A 139 12.73 2.49 17.33
N TYR A 140 13.14 3.66 16.88
CA TYR A 140 14.53 3.89 16.49
C TYR A 140 15.50 3.53 17.62
N GLN A 141 16.46 2.67 17.34
CA GLN A 141 17.45 2.12 18.29
C GLN A 141 16.85 1.36 19.50
N GLN A 142 15.58 0.97 19.42
CA GLN A 142 14.95 0.12 20.43
C GLN A 142 15.01 -1.35 20.00
N PRO A 143 15.13 -2.28 20.95
CA PRO A 143 15.05 -3.70 20.65
C PRO A 143 13.62 -4.13 20.36
N ILE A 144 13.50 -5.27 19.67
CA ILE A 144 12.23 -5.97 19.43
C ILE A 144 12.09 -7.12 20.43
N ASP A 145 10.86 -7.43 20.82
CA ASP A 145 10.55 -8.62 21.59
C ASP A 145 10.82 -9.91 20.80
N LYS A 146 11.23 -10.96 21.50
CA LYS A 146 11.61 -12.24 20.90
C LYS A 146 10.46 -12.89 20.13
N ALA A 147 9.23 -12.89 20.67
CA ALA A 147 8.10 -13.58 20.08
C ALA A 147 7.73 -12.97 18.71
N THR A 148 7.72 -11.64 18.60
CA THR A 148 7.49 -10.94 17.33
C THR A 148 8.63 -11.19 16.34
N TYR A 149 9.88 -11.18 16.80
CA TYR A 149 11.03 -11.44 15.94
C TYR A 149 11.01 -12.85 15.34
N GLU A 150 10.80 -13.88 16.16
CA GLU A 150 10.71 -15.28 15.71
C GLU A 150 9.54 -15.47 14.74
N ALA A 151 8.37 -14.91 15.03
CA ALA A 151 7.24 -14.93 14.10
C ALA A 151 7.59 -14.26 12.76
N THR A 152 8.31 -13.14 12.78
CA THR A 152 8.75 -12.44 11.57
C THR A 152 9.73 -13.27 10.74
N LEU A 153 10.68 -13.97 11.38
CA LEU A 153 11.59 -14.90 10.69
C LEU A 153 10.81 -16.05 10.05
N GLY A 154 9.83 -16.63 10.77
CA GLY A 154 8.97 -17.69 10.23
C GLY A 154 8.15 -17.23 9.02
N PHE A 155 7.62 -16.02 9.06
CA PHE A 155 6.93 -15.42 7.90
C PHE A 155 7.87 -15.18 6.72
N PHE A 156 9.09 -14.72 7.01
CA PHE A 156 10.08 -14.48 5.95
C PHE A 156 10.47 -15.82 5.29
N ASP A 157 10.70 -16.87 6.07
CA ASP A 157 10.97 -18.24 5.56
C ASP A 157 9.83 -18.71 4.64
N ALA A 158 8.57 -18.58 5.08
CA ALA A 158 7.41 -18.99 4.28
C ALA A 158 7.30 -18.18 2.97
N LEU A 159 7.53 -16.85 3.03
CA LEU A 159 7.52 -16.01 1.85
C LEU A 159 8.63 -16.36 0.85
N LEU A 160 9.84 -16.68 1.33
CA LEU A 160 10.93 -17.14 0.48
C LEU A 160 10.60 -18.46 -0.21
N ARG A 161 9.95 -19.42 0.49
CA ARG A 161 9.48 -20.67 -0.10
C ARG A 161 8.46 -20.45 -1.20
N LEU A 162 7.49 -19.56 -0.98
CA LEU A 162 6.47 -19.23 -1.98
C LEU A 162 7.06 -18.52 -3.22
N LEU A 163 8.10 -17.70 -3.03
CA LEU A 163 8.76 -16.98 -4.11
C LEU A 163 9.77 -17.85 -4.89
N HIS A 164 10.32 -18.89 -4.27
CA HIS A 164 11.42 -19.65 -4.84
C HIS A 164 11.17 -20.25 -6.24
N PRO A 165 10.00 -20.78 -6.59
CA PRO A 165 9.72 -21.26 -7.94
C PRO A 165 9.90 -20.19 -9.02
N PHE A 166 9.69 -18.95 -8.67
CA PHE A 166 9.74 -17.81 -9.59
C PHE A 166 11.10 -17.10 -9.57
N MET A 167 11.70 -16.96 -8.40
CA MET A 167 12.89 -16.15 -8.12
C MET A 167 13.93 -16.94 -7.30
N PRO A 168 14.52 -18.00 -7.89
CA PRO A 168 15.32 -19.00 -7.14
C PRO A 168 16.62 -18.45 -6.57
N PHE A 169 17.23 -17.42 -7.19
CA PHE A 169 18.57 -16.99 -6.78
C PHE A 169 18.53 -16.13 -5.51
N ILE A 170 17.73 -15.06 -5.49
CA ILE A 170 17.63 -14.21 -4.31
C ILE A 170 17.00 -14.96 -3.12
N THR A 171 16.02 -15.81 -3.38
CA THR A 171 15.34 -16.55 -2.31
C THR A 171 16.26 -17.57 -1.65
N GLU A 172 17.07 -18.30 -2.41
CA GLU A 172 18.08 -19.21 -1.86
C GLU A 172 19.12 -18.45 -1.04
N GLU A 173 19.69 -17.37 -1.59
CA GLU A 173 20.69 -16.54 -0.91
C GLU A 173 20.17 -16.02 0.44
N LEU A 174 18.96 -15.48 0.47
CA LEU A 174 18.37 -14.95 1.69
C LEU A 174 17.94 -16.04 2.66
N TRP A 175 17.49 -17.19 2.18
CA TRP A 175 17.08 -18.31 3.01
C TRP A 175 18.28 -18.92 3.75
N GLN A 176 19.43 -19.04 3.09
CA GLN A 176 20.69 -19.47 3.71
C GLN A 176 21.18 -18.46 4.76
N ALA A 177 20.96 -17.16 4.53
CA ALA A 177 21.36 -16.10 5.45
C ALA A 177 20.34 -15.83 6.58
N LEU A 178 19.11 -16.33 6.45
CA LEU A 178 18.03 -16.08 7.41
C LEU A 178 18.33 -16.75 8.75
N GLU A 179 18.72 -18.03 8.72
CA GLU A 179 19.04 -18.85 9.86
C GLU A 179 20.18 -19.82 9.53
N PRO A 180 20.93 -20.32 10.53
CA PRO A 180 21.94 -21.34 10.30
C PRO A 180 21.35 -22.60 9.64
N ARG A 181 21.94 -23.05 8.54
CA ARG A 181 21.55 -24.25 7.81
C ARG A 181 22.65 -25.32 7.88
N LYS A 182 22.25 -26.58 7.76
CA LYS A 182 23.22 -27.68 7.63
C LYS A 182 23.81 -27.68 6.22
N GLU A 183 24.99 -28.23 6.10
CA GLU A 183 25.61 -28.40 4.78
C GLU A 183 24.73 -29.27 3.85
N GLY A 184 24.45 -28.75 2.66
CA GLY A 184 23.59 -29.38 1.66
C GLY A 184 22.10 -29.09 1.80
N GLU A 185 21.65 -28.35 2.83
CA GLU A 185 20.26 -27.87 2.88
C GLU A 185 20.07 -26.77 1.83
N SER A 186 18.99 -26.89 1.06
CA SER A 186 18.63 -25.94 0.02
C SER A 186 17.12 -25.70 0.02
N LEU A 187 16.74 -24.47 -0.24
CA LEU A 187 15.34 -24.08 -0.41
C LEU A 187 14.67 -24.83 -1.57
N MET A 188 15.44 -25.23 -2.58
CA MET A 188 14.96 -25.97 -3.74
C MET A 188 14.25 -27.29 -3.39
N VAL A 189 14.62 -27.94 -2.28
CA VAL A 189 14.02 -29.19 -1.82
C VAL A 189 13.18 -29.03 -0.54
N ALA A 190 13.02 -27.79 -0.08
CA ALA A 190 12.19 -27.49 1.08
C ALA A 190 10.70 -27.65 0.74
N GLN A 191 9.92 -28.11 1.73
CA GLN A 191 8.47 -28.25 1.56
C GLN A 191 7.79 -26.88 1.48
N MET A 192 6.74 -26.78 0.67
CA MET A 192 5.89 -25.58 0.65
C MET A 192 5.21 -25.39 2.00
N PRO A 193 4.93 -24.13 2.40
CA PRO A 193 4.20 -23.85 3.64
C PRO A 193 2.80 -24.49 3.61
N GLU A 194 2.39 -25.06 4.74
CA GLU A 194 1.05 -25.62 4.89
C GLU A 194 0.02 -24.55 5.25
N ILE A 195 -1.21 -24.76 4.78
CA ILE A 195 -2.34 -23.89 5.08
C ILE A 195 -2.84 -24.21 6.49
N ALA A 196 -3.01 -23.18 7.31
CA ALA A 196 -3.71 -23.28 8.58
C ALA A 196 -5.13 -22.70 8.49
N VAL A 197 -5.69 -22.32 9.62
CA VAL A 197 -7.07 -21.81 9.68
C VAL A 197 -7.14 -20.35 9.21
N ILE A 198 -8.03 -20.09 8.27
CA ILE A 198 -8.34 -18.74 7.77
C ILE A 198 -9.60 -18.24 8.47
N ASP A 199 -9.48 -17.13 9.21
CA ASP A 199 -10.63 -16.41 9.77
C ASP A 199 -10.93 -15.19 8.88
N SER A 200 -11.86 -15.37 7.95
CA SER A 200 -12.25 -14.30 7.01
C SER A 200 -12.87 -13.10 7.74
N ALA A 201 -13.61 -13.32 8.82
CA ALA A 201 -14.21 -12.22 9.58
C ALA A 201 -13.14 -11.34 10.24
N TYR A 202 -12.05 -11.95 10.72
CA TYR A 202 -10.92 -11.19 11.27
C TYR A 202 -10.20 -10.38 10.19
N LEU A 203 -10.00 -10.95 9.00
CA LEU A 203 -9.40 -10.25 7.88
C LEU A 203 -10.28 -9.08 7.41
N ASP A 204 -11.60 -9.27 7.30
CA ASP A 204 -12.55 -8.22 6.93
C ASP A 204 -12.57 -7.08 7.96
N ALA A 205 -12.51 -7.42 9.25
CA ALA A 205 -12.40 -6.43 10.33
C ALA A 205 -11.09 -5.63 10.23
N PHE A 206 -9.99 -6.26 9.81
CA PHE A 206 -8.72 -5.57 9.64
C PHE A 206 -8.70 -4.64 8.43
N GLU A 207 -9.47 -4.91 7.38
CA GLU A 207 -9.62 -3.95 6.26
C GLU A 207 -10.22 -2.62 6.75
N ILE A 208 -11.15 -2.65 7.72
CA ILE A 208 -11.66 -1.42 8.38
C ILE A 208 -10.51 -0.67 9.07
N VAL A 209 -9.59 -1.38 9.73
CA VAL A 209 -8.39 -0.77 10.35
C VAL A 209 -7.55 -0.04 9.31
N LYS A 210 -7.34 -0.65 8.13
CA LYS A 210 -6.60 -0.02 7.03
C LYS A 210 -7.28 1.26 6.53
N GLU A 211 -8.61 1.25 6.42
CA GLU A 211 -9.40 2.42 6.04
C GLU A 211 -9.24 3.55 7.10
N ILE A 212 -9.31 3.24 8.39
CA ILE A 212 -9.11 4.22 9.48
C ILE A 212 -7.71 4.83 9.41
N VAL A 213 -6.67 3.99 9.32
CA VAL A 213 -5.28 4.45 9.20
C VAL A 213 -5.09 5.33 7.96
N GLY A 214 -5.70 4.96 6.85
CA GLY A 214 -5.71 5.74 5.61
C GLY A 214 -6.33 7.13 5.80
N GLY A 215 -7.48 7.20 6.49
CA GLY A 215 -8.17 8.45 6.81
C GLY A 215 -7.32 9.39 7.67
N VAL A 216 -6.71 8.88 8.75
CA VAL A 216 -5.83 9.68 9.62
C VAL A 216 -4.59 10.18 8.85
N ARG A 217 -3.97 9.33 8.02
CA ARG A 217 -2.84 9.74 7.18
C ARG A 217 -3.22 10.82 6.17
N THR A 218 -4.42 10.73 5.61
CA THR A 218 -4.95 11.76 4.70
C THR A 218 -5.11 13.10 5.41
N ILE A 219 -5.65 13.12 6.64
CA ILE A 219 -5.74 14.34 7.45
C ILE A 219 -4.36 14.93 7.72
N ARG A 220 -3.38 14.09 8.13
CA ARG A 220 -2.00 14.55 8.34
C ARG A 220 -1.41 15.22 7.11
N LEU A 221 -1.60 14.60 5.94
CA LEU A 221 -1.11 15.14 4.67
C LEU A 221 -1.78 16.46 4.33
N GLN A 222 -3.13 16.54 4.41
CA GLN A 222 -3.90 17.73 4.08
C GLN A 222 -3.61 18.92 5.01
N LYS A 223 -3.33 18.63 6.29
CA LYS A 223 -3.06 19.63 7.31
C LYS A 223 -1.58 19.85 7.60
N ASN A 224 -0.69 19.22 6.81
CA ASN A 224 0.77 19.27 6.98
C ASN A 224 1.24 18.94 8.41
N ILE A 225 0.59 17.96 9.07
CA ILE A 225 0.94 17.53 10.42
C ILE A 225 2.07 16.51 10.34
N PRO A 226 3.24 16.79 10.95
CA PRO A 226 4.35 15.86 10.96
C PRO A 226 3.98 14.52 11.61
N ASN A 227 4.53 13.42 11.10
CA ASN A 227 4.27 12.09 11.67
C ASN A 227 4.75 11.92 13.12
N LYS A 228 5.69 12.75 13.58
CA LYS A 228 6.19 12.74 14.96
C LYS A 228 5.22 13.34 15.98
N ASP A 229 4.29 14.18 15.53
CA ASP A 229 3.32 14.84 16.39
C ASP A 229 2.18 13.88 16.71
N ALA A 230 1.94 13.60 17.98
CA ALA A 230 0.88 12.70 18.40
C ALA A 230 -0.50 13.35 18.20
N LEU A 231 -1.47 12.56 17.74
CA LEU A 231 -2.86 13.00 17.55
C LEU A 231 -3.78 12.25 18.52
N GLU A 232 -4.97 12.81 18.73
CA GLU A 232 -6.10 12.13 19.34
C GLU A 232 -7.08 11.68 18.27
N LEU A 233 -7.75 10.56 18.48
CA LEU A 233 -8.79 10.08 17.58
C LEU A 233 -10.10 9.91 18.35
N GLN A 234 -11.10 10.69 17.98
CA GLN A 234 -12.46 10.60 18.48
C GLN A 234 -13.30 9.72 17.58
N ILE A 235 -14.18 8.91 18.16
CA ILE A 235 -15.02 7.96 17.45
C ILE A 235 -16.48 8.27 17.77
N VAL A 236 -17.28 8.54 16.73
CA VAL A 236 -18.72 8.71 16.83
C VAL A 236 -19.39 7.53 16.14
N GLY A 237 -19.96 6.62 16.93
CA GLY A 237 -20.61 5.41 16.42
C GLY A 237 -19.99 4.12 16.94
N GLU A 238 -20.25 3.01 16.26
CA GLU A 238 -19.74 1.69 16.62
C GLU A 238 -18.30 1.48 16.13
N HIS A 239 -17.46 0.89 16.97
CA HIS A 239 -16.06 0.65 16.69
C HIS A 239 -15.58 -0.62 17.36
N ASN A 240 -14.71 -1.36 16.67
CA ASN A 240 -14.06 -2.55 17.22
C ASN A 240 -12.75 -2.16 17.91
N GLU A 241 -12.79 -2.11 19.22
CA GLU A 241 -11.64 -1.69 20.05
C GLU A 241 -10.48 -2.69 20.03
N ALA A 242 -10.71 -3.94 19.62
CA ALA A 242 -9.68 -4.98 19.59
C ALA A 242 -8.45 -4.62 18.72
N PHE A 243 -8.55 -3.61 17.86
CA PHE A 243 -7.46 -3.16 16.98
C PHE A 243 -6.88 -1.79 17.37
N ASN A 244 -7.32 -1.20 18.48
CA ASN A 244 -6.89 0.14 18.90
C ASN A 244 -5.37 0.25 19.05
N ALA A 245 -4.70 -0.78 19.55
CA ALA A 245 -3.25 -0.78 19.69
C ALA A 245 -2.52 -0.63 18.34
N VAL A 246 -3.02 -1.28 17.28
CA VAL A 246 -2.47 -1.15 15.92
C VAL A 246 -2.77 0.22 15.34
N ILE A 247 -4.01 0.71 15.46
CA ILE A 247 -4.42 2.03 14.96
C ILE A 247 -3.57 3.13 15.63
N ALA A 248 -3.41 3.06 16.97
CA ALA A 248 -2.60 4.00 17.72
C ALA A 248 -1.14 4.02 17.24
N LYS A 249 -0.53 2.84 17.07
CA LYS A 249 0.84 2.73 16.57
C LYS A 249 1.00 3.26 15.16
N MET A 250 0.12 2.85 14.22
CA MET A 250 0.21 3.19 12.79
C MET A 250 -0.08 4.65 12.50
N CYS A 251 -0.82 5.31 13.37
CA CYS A 251 -1.22 6.71 13.24
C CYS A 251 -0.48 7.64 14.20
N ASN A 252 0.39 7.13 15.09
CA ASN A 252 1.01 7.88 16.19
C ASN A 252 -0.05 8.64 16.99
N LEU A 253 -0.99 7.89 17.60
CA LEU A 253 -2.05 8.48 18.43
C LEU A 253 -1.67 8.43 19.91
N SER A 254 -1.95 9.50 20.62
CA SER A 254 -1.85 9.56 22.08
C SER A 254 -3.04 8.93 22.77
N SER A 255 -4.23 8.98 22.12
CA SER A 255 -5.47 8.41 22.65
C SER A 255 -6.47 8.10 21.54
N ILE A 256 -7.33 7.12 21.80
CA ILE A 256 -8.48 6.76 20.99
C ILE A 256 -9.66 6.63 21.94
N PHE A 257 -10.75 7.36 21.72
CA PHE A 257 -11.91 7.31 22.62
C PHE A 257 -13.23 7.61 21.90
N LYS A 258 -14.29 7.02 22.43
CA LYS A 258 -15.65 7.20 21.91
C LYS A 258 -16.23 8.49 22.47
N VAL A 259 -16.94 9.24 21.62
CA VAL A 259 -17.66 10.46 21.98
C VAL A 259 -19.08 10.43 21.39
N GLU A 260 -20.00 11.18 21.99
CA GLU A 260 -21.34 11.35 21.42
C GLU A 260 -21.31 12.29 20.22
N GLU A 261 -20.53 13.37 20.31
CA GLU A 261 -20.33 14.34 19.25
C GLU A 261 -18.83 14.68 19.16
N LYS A 262 -18.34 14.91 17.92
CA LYS A 262 -16.95 15.31 17.72
C LYS A 262 -16.67 16.71 18.26
N ALA A 263 -15.45 16.97 18.66
CA ALA A 263 -15.01 18.29 19.08
C ALA A 263 -15.22 19.35 17.99
N ALA A 264 -15.56 20.57 18.41
CA ALA A 264 -15.67 21.69 17.48
C ALA A 264 -14.33 21.92 16.76
N GLY A 265 -14.38 22.11 15.43
CA GLY A 265 -13.18 22.29 14.62
C GLY A 265 -12.38 20.99 14.35
N ALA A 266 -12.83 19.83 14.81
CA ALA A 266 -12.21 18.57 14.45
C ALA A 266 -12.44 18.23 12.96
N VAL A 267 -11.38 17.76 12.30
CA VAL A 267 -11.50 17.22 10.92
C VAL A 267 -11.89 15.76 11.01
N SER A 268 -12.90 15.37 10.26
CA SER A 268 -13.43 14.02 10.31
C SER A 268 -13.49 13.33 8.95
N PHE A 269 -13.58 12.03 8.99
CA PHE A 269 -13.82 11.14 7.85
C PHE A 269 -14.72 9.99 8.26
N LEU A 270 -15.38 9.39 7.30
CA LEU A 270 -16.25 8.24 7.51
C LEU A 270 -15.55 6.96 7.08
N VAL A 271 -15.66 5.92 7.92
CA VAL A 271 -15.36 4.55 7.53
C VAL A 271 -16.63 3.73 7.80
N ARG A 272 -17.23 3.24 6.74
CA ARG A 272 -18.58 2.62 6.78
C ARG A 272 -19.60 3.63 7.34
N THR A 273 -20.17 3.33 8.50
CA THR A 273 -21.17 4.15 9.20
C THR A 273 -20.62 4.89 10.41
N THR A 274 -19.34 4.71 10.71
CA THR A 274 -18.66 5.32 11.88
C THR A 274 -17.89 6.55 11.46
N GLU A 275 -18.07 7.65 12.17
CA GLU A 275 -17.30 8.87 11.97
C GLU A 275 -16.08 8.87 12.89
N TYR A 276 -14.91 9.12 12.30
CA TYR A 276 -13.64 9.29 12.98
C TYR A 276 -13.22 10.74 12.86
N ALA A 277 -12.89 11.39 13.99
CA ALA A 277 -12.54 12.79 14.01
C ALA A 277 -11.20 13.02 14.72
N VAL A 278 -10.39 13.90 14.16
CA VAL A 278 -9.11 14.32 14.72
C VAL A 278 -9.26 15.76 15.19
N PRO A 279 -9.27 16.03 16.51
CA PRO A 279 -9.24 17.37 17.05
C PRO A 279 -7.89 18.00 16.72
N LEU A 280 -7.89 19.13 16.05
CA LEU A 280 -6.64 19.74 15.60
C LEU A 280 -6.08 20.77 16.60
N GLY A 281 -6.94 21.33 17.45
CA GLY A 281 -6.52 22.24 18.54
C GLY A 281 -5.47 23.26 18.08
N ASN A 282 -4.39 23.36 18.83
CA ASN A 282 -3.26 24.23 18.54
C ASN A 282 -2.24 23.64 17.54
N LEU A 283 -2.51 22.49 16.94
CA LEU A 283 -1.62 21.82 15.99
C LEU A 283 -1.63 22.47 14.60
N ILE A 284 -2.60 23.36 14.35
CA ILE A 284 -2.67 24.15 13.13
C ILE A 284 -2.35 25.60 13.50
N ASN A 285 -1.42 26.21 12.78
CA ASN A 285 -1.31 27.65 12.73
C ASN A 285 -2.53 28.20 11.95
N VAL A 286 -3.54 28.60 12.71
CA VAL A 286 -4.83 29.09 12.15
C VAL A 286 -4.61 30.22 11.16
N GLU A 287 -3.64 31.10 11.41
CA GLU A 287 -3.31 32.22 10.50
C GLU A 287 -2.74 31.73 9.16
N GLU A 288 -1.84 30.74 9.18
CA GLU A 288 -1.28 30.15 7.95
C GLU A 288 -2.33 29.35 7.17
N GLU A 289 -3.19 28.62 7.86
CA GLU A 289 -4.26 27.85 7.21
C GLU A 289 -5.32 28.77 6.62
N LEU A 290 -5.70 29.84 7.33
CA LEU A 290 -6.59 30.88 6.79
C LEU A 290 -6.00 31.55 5.56
N ALA A 291 -4.70 31.89 5.59
CA ALA A 291 -4.03 32.49 4.45
C ALA A 291 -4.04 31.58 3.22
N LYS A 292 -3.76 30.27 3.40
CA LYS A 292 -3.82 29.28 2.32
C LYS A 292 -5.22 29.10 1.76
N LEU A 293 -6.23 28.97 2.63
CA LEU A 293 -7.62 28.84 2.21
C LEU A 293 -8.11 30.11 1.47
N GLN A 294 -7.71 31.30 1.90
CA GLN A 294 -8.04 32.56 1.21
C GLN A 294 -7.37 32.63 -0.15
N GLU A 295 -6.13 32.20 -0.30
CA GLU A 295 -5.42 32.16 -1.58
C GLU A 295 -6.07 31.15 -2.53
N GLU A 296 -6.41 29.95 -2.03
CA GLU A 296 -7.12 28.93 -2.82
C GLU A 296 -8.52 29.41 -3.22
N LEU A 297 -9.24 30.05 -2.33
CA LEU A 297 -10.55 30.66 -2.62
C LEU A 297 -10.44 31.70 -3.75
N LYS A 298 -9.44 32.58 -3.68
CA LYS A 298 -9.16 33.57 -4.71
C LYS A 298 -8.87 32.92 -6.06
N TYR A 299 -8.05 31.84 -6.06
CA TYR A 299 -7.73 31.06 -7.26
C TYR A 299 -9.00 30.44 -7.86
N GLN A 300 -9.81 29.75 -7.04
CA GLN A 300 -11.02 29.07 -7.51
C GLN A 300 -12.10 30.07 -8.00
N LYS A 301 -12.23 31.21 -7.35
CA LYS A 301 -13.12 32.30 -7.84
C LYS A 301 -12.64 32.85 -9.18
N GLY A 302 -11.33 33.02 -9.37
CA GLY A 302 -10.75 33.45 -10.66
C GLY A 302 -10.96 32.41 -11.75
N PHE A 303 -10.79 31.14 -11.42
CA PHE A 303 -11.04 30.02 -12.34
C PHE A 303 -12.52 29.95 -12.75
N LEU A 304 -13.45 30.02 -11.78
CA LEU A 304 -14.88 30.03 -12.04
C LEU A 304 -15.27 31.22 -12.96
N ALA A 305 -14.75 32.41 -12.70
CA ALA A 305 -15.00 33.57 -13.53
C ALA A 305 -14.53 33.35 -14.97
N SER A 306 -13.39 32.71 -15.19
CA SER A 306 -12.88 32.39 -16.52
C SER A 306 -13.75 31.35 -17.26
N VAL A 307 -14.27 30.35 -16.56
CA VAL A 307 -15.17 29.34 -17.10
C VAL A 307 -16.52 29.98 -17.44
N MET A 308 -17.08 30.79 -16.55
CA MET A 308 -18.32 31.52 -16.79
C MET A 308 -18.22 32.48 -17.99
N LYS A 309 -17.07 33.18 -18.13
CA LYS A 309 -16.81 34.04 -19.29
C LYS A 309 -16.82 33.29 -20.61
N LYS A 310 -16.28 32.04 -20.61
CA LYS A 310 -16.33 31.15 -21.79
C LYS A 310 -17.77 30.71 -22.10
N LEU A 311 -18.50 30.25 -21.06
CA LEU A 311 -19.89 29.80 -21.22
C LEU A 311 -20.85 30.92 -21.55
N GLY A 312 -20.54 32.19 -21.16
CA GLY A 312 -21.29 33.37 -21.53
C GLY A 312 -20.98 33.95 -22.93
N ASN A 313 -19.98 33.38 -23.63
CA ASN A 313 -19.64 33.83 -24.98
C ASN A 313 -20.49 33.05 -26.01
N GLU A 314 -21.46 33.78 -26.60
CA GLU A 314 -22.38 33.22 -27.61
C GLU A 314 -21.65 32.60 -28.81
N ASN A 315 -20.53 33.16 -29.25
CA ASN A 315 -19.72 32.62 -30.34
C ASN A 315 -19.04 31.32 -29.97
N PHE A 316 -18.68 31.15 -28.70
CA PHE A 316 -18.11 29.87 -28.21
C PHE A 316 -19.20 28.81 -28.08
N VAL A 317 -20.33 29.16 -27.46
CA VAL A 317 -21.42 28.21 -27.19
C VAL A 317 -22.09 27.74 -28.49
N SER A 318 -22.19 28.58 -29.49
CA SER A 318 -22.80 28.21 -30.78
C SER A 318 -21.90 27.39 -31.70
N LYS A 319 -20.56 27.46 -31.53
CA LYS A 319 -19.60 26.81 -32.45
C LYS A 319 -18.88 25.62 -31.82
N ALA A 320 -18.86 25.51 -30.48
CA ALA A 320 -18.16 24.44 -29.81
C ALA A 320 -18.95 23.11 -29.85
N PRO A 321 -18.29 21.96 -29.96
CA PRO A 321 -18.94 20.64 -29.84
C PRO A 321 -19.67 20.49 -28.51
N ALA A 322 -20.84 19.83 -28.50
CA ALA A 322 -21.65 19.64 -27.30
C ALA A 322 -20.87 19.06 -26.11
N LYS A 323 -19.95 18.11 -26.39
CA LYS A 323 -19.07 17.50 -25.37
C LYS A 323 -18.13 18.51 -24.68
N VAL A 324 -17.68 19.54 -25.39
CA VAL A 324 -16.81 20.59 -24.85
C VAL A 324 -17.63 21.53 -23.94
N ILE A 325 -18.85 21.85 -24.32
CA ILE A 325 -19.77 22.66 -23.51
C ILE A 325 -20.13 21.92 -22.22
N GLU A 326 -20.39 20.61 -22.30
CA GLU A 326 -20.68 19.76 -21.15
C GLU A 326 -19.49 19.70 -20.18
N MET A 327 -18.26 19.56 -20.72
CA MET A 327 -17.04 19.62 -19.90
C MET A 327 -16.85 20.98 -19.19
N GLU A 328 -17.11 22.09 -19.86
CA GLU A 328 -17.01 23.42 -19.22
C GLU A 328 -18.11 23.63 -18.17
N LYS A 329 -19.34 23.12 -18.37
CA LYS A 329 -20.40 23.10 -17.35
C LYS A 329 -20.02 22.25 -16.13
N LYS A 330 -19.38 21.11 -16.36
CA LYS A 330 -18.87 20.26 -15.26
C LYS A 330 -17.79 20.99 -14.47
N LYS A 331 -16.85 21.66 -15.13
CA LYS A 331 -15.83 22.49 -14.47
C LYS A 331 -16.44 23.63 -13.64
N GLN A 332 -17.53 24.23 -14.13
CA GLN A 332 -18.28 25.25 -13.37
C GLN A 332 -18.84 24.64 -12.07
N ALA A 333 -19.58 23.53 -12.17
CA ALA A 333 -20.18 22.88 -11.01
C ALA A 333 -19.12 22.40 -9.99
N ASP A 334 -18.00 21.85 -10.46
CA ASP A 334 -16.88 21.42 -9.63
C ASP A 334 -16.22 22.61 -8.91
N ALA A 335 -16.06 23.75 -9.60
CA ALA A 335 -15.49 24.96 -9.01
C ALA A 335 -16.45 25.60 -7.98
N GLU A 336 -17.74 25.67 -8.26
CA GLU A 336 -18.77 26.18 -7.32
C GLU A 336 -18.82 25.31 -6.04
N SER A 337 -18.76 23.97 -6.18
CA SER A 337 -18.71 23.05 -5.04
C SER A 337 -17.45 23.23 -4.19
N LYS A 338 -16.29 23.42 -4.83
CA LYS A 338 -15.02 23.68 -4.15
C LYS A 338 -15.05 25.03 -3.41
N ILE A 339 -15.53 26.07 -4.04
CA ILE A 339 -15.64 27.40 -3.42
C ILE A 339 -16.48 27.31 -2.15
N LYS A 340 -17.65 26.65 -2.22
CA LYS A 340 -18.52 26.46 -1.06
C LYS A 340 -17.82 25.72 0.07
N SER A 341 -17.13 24.63 -0.23
CA SER A 341 -16.36 23.85 0.77
C SER A 341 -15.24 24.66 1.41
N ILE A 342 -14.53 25.50 0.64
CA ILE A 342 -13.48 26.37 1.16
C ILE A 342 -14.07 27.47 2.06
N GLU A 343 -15.19 28.09 1.67
CA GLU A 343 -15.88 29.10 2.47
C GLU A 343 -16.40 28.54 3.80
N GLU A 344 -16.94 27.31 3.78
CA GLU A 344 -17.35 26.59 4.99
C GLU A 344 -16.14 26.30 5.90
N SER A 345 -14.99 25.93 5.34
CA SER A 345 -13.75 25.70 6.07
C SER A 345 -13.20 26.97 6.73
N ILE A 346 -13.22 28.10 5.99
CA ILE A 346 -12.82 29.42 6.53
C ILE A 346 -13.75 29.83 7.68
N ALA A 347 -15.06 29.66 7.52
CA ALA A 347 -16.04 29.99 8.56
C ALA A 347 -15.88 29.11 9.82
N ALA A 348 -15.44 27.87 9.67
CA ALA A 348 -15.17 26.96 10.80
C ALA A 348 -13.89 27.35 11.58
N LEU A 349 -12.88 27.92 10.90
CA LEU A 349 -11.62 28.35 11.51
C LEU A 349 -11.69 29.75 12.15
N THR A 350 -12.70 30.56 11.81
CA THR A 350 -12.90 31.92 12.32
C THR A 350 -13.89 32.03 13.46
N LYS A 351 -14.54 30.89 13.84
CA LYS A 351 -15.39 30.78 15.04
C LYS A 351 -14.55 30.36 16.24
#